data_5eb93559092bbe71d0aa169b90e9bb98
#
_entry.id   5eb93559092bbe71d0aa169b90e9bb98
#
_cell.length_a   1.000
_cell.length_b   1.000
_cell.length_c   1.000
_cell.angle_alpha   90.00
_cell.angle_beta   90.00
_cell.angle_gamma   90.00
#
_symmetry.space_group_name_H-M   'P 1'
#
loop_
_entity.id
_entity.type
_entity.pdbx_description
1 polymer ?
#
loop_
_entity_poly.entity_id
_entity_poly.type
_entity_poly.pdbx_seq_one_letter_code
_entity_poly.pdbx_strand_id
1 'polypeptide(L)'
;GEGKAVTNPMLDLDDFIGLQFTTGPDGNLYQLPDQQFANLYWFRKDWFDRPEIKKQFKAKYGYELGVPLNWSAYEDIAKFFSEDVKTIDGVNIYGHMDYGKRAPDLGWRMTDAWLSMAGAGSKGLPNGVPVDEWGIRMEPGSCNPVGANVSRGGATNGPAAVYAIRKWDEWLRAYAPPGAAAMDFYQSLPSLSSGNVAQQIFWYTAFRASLVGKDPNNKVVDANGMPLWRMGPSPKGPYWEQGMKLGYQDVGSWTLFKSTDVERRKAAWLYAQFAVSKTVSLKKADVGITFVRKSTINHKHFTK
;
A
#
# COMPACT_ATOMS: atom_id res chain seq x y z
N GLY A 1 -13.20 8.45 -30.64
CA GLY A 1 -12.99 7.75 -31.83
C GLY A 1 -13.55 6.32 -31.83
N GLU A 2 -12.80 5.41 -32.37
CA GLU A 2 -13.19 3.99 -32.56
C GLU A 2 -13.64 3.28 -31.27
N GLY A 3 -13.08 3.64 -30.14
CA GLY A 3 -13.45 3.07 -28.82
C GLY A 3 -14.92 3.31 -28.45
N LYS A 4 -15.52 4.40 -28.86
CA LYS A 4 -16.94 4.69 -28.55
C LYS A 4 -17.89 3.68 -29.13
N ALA A 5 -17.59 3.17 -30.33
CA ALA A 5 -18.45 2.22 -31.03
C ALA A 5 -18.55 0.85 -30.34
N VAL A 6 -17.56 0.50 -29.51
CA VAL A 6 -17.48 -0.77 -28.77
C VAL A 6 -17.51 -0.60 -27.25
N THR A 7 -17.79 0.61 -26.79
CA THR A 7 -17.93 0.87 -25.34
C THR A 7 -19.36 0.59 -24.91
N ASN A 8 -19.52 -0.30 -23.94
CA ASN A 8 -20.81 -0.60 -23.36
C ASN A 8 -21.34 0.63 -22.59
N PRO A 9 -22.56 1.12 -22.90
CA PRO A 9 -23.17 2.21 -22.14
C PRO A 9 -23.30 1.95 -20.65
N MET A 10 -23.36 0.66 -20.24
CA MET A 10 -23.44 0.24 -18.84
C MET A 10 -22.09 0.21 -18.12
N LEU A 11 -21.00 0.65 -18.78
CA LEU A 11 -19.67 0.69 -18.15
C LEU A 11 -19.65 1.58 -16.91
N ASP A 12 -20.45 2.66 -16.90
CA ASP A 12 -20.66 3.54 -15.74
C ASP A 12 -19.34 3.98 -15.10
N LEU A 13 -18.67 4.94 -15.72
CA LEU A 13 -17.38 5.45 -15.28
C LEU A 13 -17.46 6.15 -13.91
N ASP A 14 -18.59 6.77 -13.58
CA ASP A 14 -18.79 7.48 -12.31
C ASP A 14 -18.85 6.53 -11.10
N ASP A 15 -19.12 5.25 -11.35
CA ASP A 15 -19.11 4.21 -10.31
C ASP A 15 -17.69 3.76 -9.92
N PHE A 16 -16.67 4.11 -10.72
CA PHE A 16 -15.30 3.73 -10.37
C PHE A 16 -14.74 4.55 -9.20
N ILE A 17 -13.94 3.88 -8.39
CA ILE A 17 -13.10 4.44 -7.36
C ILE A 17 -11.70 4.60 -7.95
N GLY A 18 -11.07 5.76 -7.74
CA GLY A 18 -9.70 5.96 -8.19
C GLY A 18 -9.53 6.23 -9.68
N LEU A 19 -10.59 6.63 -10.40
CA LEU A 19 -10.52 6.97 -11.81
C LEU A 19 -9.47 8.07 -12.10
N GLN A 20 -9.23 8.94 -11.13
CA GLN A 20 -8.22 9.99 -11.22
C GLN A 20 -6.79 9.44 -11.39
N PHE A 21 -6.49 8.23 -10.89
CA PHE A 21 -5.18 7.58 -11.07
C PHE A 21 -4.96 7.08 -12.51
N THR A 22 -6.02 6.96 -13.28
CA THR A 22 -5.99 6.46 -14.66
C THR A 22 -6.27 7.57 -15.68
N THR A 23 -6.43 8.80 -15.18
CA THR A 23 -6.62 10.02 -15.96
C THR A 23 -5.29 10.77 -16.01
N GLY A 24 -4.83 11.11 -17.20
CA GLY A 24 -3.61 11.86 -17.40
C GLY A 24 -3.74 13.34 -17.02
N PRO A 25 -2.61 14.07 -16.87
CA PRO A 25 -2.62 15.51 -16.60
C PRO A 25 -3.36 16.35 -17.64
N ASP A 26 -3.52 15.81 -18.86
CA ASP A 26 -4.30 16.38 -19.96
C ASP A 26 -5.81 16.14 -19.85
N GLY A 27 -6.28 15.50 -18.77
CA GLY A 27 -7.68 15.17 -18.53
C GLY A 27 -8.20 13.96 -19.29
N ASN A 28 -7.37 13.27 -20.07
CA ASN A 28 -7.77 12.07 -20.81
C ASN A 28 -7.67 10.81 -19.96
N LEU A 29 -8.65 9.91 -20.11
CA LEU A 29 -8.62 8.59 -19.50
C LEU A 29 -7.75 7.64 -20.35
N TYR A 30 -6.63 7.18 -19.78
CA TYR A 30 -5.68 6.30 -20.46
C TYR A 30 -5.82 4.83 -20.09
N GLN A 31 -6.43 4.53 -18.96
CA GLN A 31 -6.51 3.18 -18.42
C GLN A 31 -7.89 2.96 -17.79
N LEU A 32 -8.31 1.71 -17.72
CA LEU A 32 -9.56 1.31 -17.07
C LEU A 32 -9.23 0.61 -15.74
N PRO A 33 -9.63 1.15 -14.57
CA PRO A 33 -9.31 0.58 -13.27
C PRO A 33 -9.80 -0.86 -13.12
N ASP A 34 -8.97 -1.75 -12.57
CA ASP A 34 -9.31 -3.14 -12.29
C ASP A 34 -9.09 -3.55 -10.83
N GLN A 35 -8.03 -3.06 -10.21
CA GLN A 35 -7.71 -3.32 -8.81
C GLN A 35 -7.18 -2.06 -8.14
N GLN A 36 -7.51 -1.87 -6.87
CA GLN A 36 -6.90 -0.82 -6.08
C GLN A 36 -5.89 -1.41 -5.10
N PHE A 37 -4.76 -0.73 -4.96
CA PHE A 37 -3.72 -1.08 -4.04
C PHE A 37 -3.49 0.08 -3.08
N ALA A 38 -3.63 -0.21 -1.79
CA ALA A 38 -3.30 0.75 -0.75
C ALA A 38 -2.40 0.07 0.27
N ASN A 39 -1.36 0.78 0.70
CA ASN A 39 -0.57 0.41 1.85
C ASN A 39 -1.26 0.92 3.10
N LEU A 40 -1.40 0.02 4.06
CA LEU A 40 -1.97 0.29 5.36
C LEU A 40 -1.03 -0.21 6.45
N TYR A 41 -1.15 0.36 7.62
CA TYR A 41 -0.49 -0.14 8.81
C TYR A 41 -1.21 -1.40 9.32
N TRP A 42 -0.43 -2.46 9.58
CA TRP A 42 -0.90 -3.73 10.11
C TRP A 42 -0.19 -4.07 11.40
N PHE A 43 -0.92 -4.60 12.38
CA PHE A 43 -0.38 -4.99 13.67
C PHE A 43 -1.05 -6.23 14.25
N ARG A 44 -0.34 -6.98 15.06
CA ARG A 44 -0.82 -8.15 15.78
C ARG A 44 -1.64 -7.71 16.99
N LYS A 45 -2.96 -7.68 16.81
CA LYS A 45 -3.88 -7.25 17.89
C LYS A 45 -3.78 -8.15 19.12
N ASP A 46 -3.64 -9.44 18.93
CA ASP A 46 -3.49 -10.43 20.00
C ASP A 46 -2.26 -10.16 20.88
N TRP A 47 -1.17 -9.63 20.32
CA TRP A 47 0.02 -9.23 21.07
C TRP A 47 -0.12 -7.83 21.69
N PHE A 48 -0.66 -6.90 20.91
CA PHE A 48 -0.89 -5.53 21.37
C PHE A 48 -1.88 -5.47 22.54
N ASP A 49 -2.80 -6.43 22.65
CA ASP A 49 -3.79 -6.46 23.71
C ASP A 49 -3.32 -7.19 24.98
N ARG A 50 -2.15 -7.84 24.99
CA ARG A 50 -1.62 -8.52 26.17
C ARG A 50 -1.31 -7.52 27.29
N PRO A 51 -1.90 -7.67 28.50
CA PRO A 51 -1.71 -6.71 29.58
C PRO A 51 -0.25 -6.51 29.99
N GLU A 52 0.53 -7.60 30.00
CA GLU A 52 1.95 -7.57 30.33
C GLU A 52 2.78 -6.80 29.29
N ILE A 53 2.46 -6.96 28.01
CA ILE A 53 3.12 -6.25 26.91
C ILE A 53 2.79 -4.76 26.98
N LYS A 54 1.50 -4.40 27.15
CA LYS A 54 1.07 -3.00 27.31
C LYS A 54 1.78 -2.34 28.51
N LYS A 55 1.84 -3.03 29.62
CA LYS A 55 2.50 -2.51 30.84
C LYS A 55 3.99 -2.24 30.63
N GLN A 56 4.70 -3.18 29.98
CA GLN A 56 6.13 -3.05 29.68
C GLN A 56 6.38 -1.89 28.70
N PHE A 57 5.58 -1.81 27.64
CA PHE A 57 5.70 -0.73 26.65
C PHE A 57 5.48 0.64 27.29
N LYS A 58 4.38 0.80 28.04
CA LYS A 58 4.08 2.04 28.75
C LYS A 58 5.16 2.44 29.76
N ALA A 59 5.71 1.48 30.48
CA ALA A 59 6.80 1.74 31.43
C ALA A 59 8.07 2.25 30.73
N LYS A 60 8.35 1.77 29.53
CA LYS A 60 9.54 2.15 28.75
C LYS A 60 9.37 3.49 28.02
N TYR A 61 8.24 3.67 27.33
CA TYR A 61 8.04 4.80 26.41
C TYR A 61 7.13 5.91 26.95
N GLY A 62 6.43 5.68 28.07
CA GLY A 62 5.58 6.68 28.71
C GLY A 62 4.20 6.89 28.09
N TYR A 63 3.83 6.11 27.06
CA TYR A 63 2.53 6.16 26.40
C TYR A 63 1.99 4.75 26.13
N GLU A 64 0.70 4.67 25.77
CA GLU A 64 0.04 3.37 25.55
C GLU A 64 0.44 2.72 24.23
N LEU A 65 0.63 1.40 24.22
CA LEU A 65 0.82 0.62 23.01
C LEU A 65 -0.48 0.61 22.18
N GLY A 66 -0.39 1.04 20.96
CA GLY A 66 -1.53 1.12 20.04
C GLY A 66 -1.11 1.43 18.61
N VAL A 67 -2.05 1.86 17.77
CA VAL A 67 -1.75 2.29 16.40
C VAL A 67 -0.86 3.53 16.44
N PRO A 68 0.34 3.50 15.84
CA PRO A 68 1.28 4.61 15.91
C PRO A 68 0.77 5.84 15.15
N LEU A 69 0.79 7.00 15.80
CA LEU A 69 0.37 8.26 15.18
C LEU A 69 1.43 8.81 14.21
N ASN A 70 2.69 8.48 14.45
CA ASN A 70 3.84 8.94 13.67
C ASN A 70 4.91 7.86 13.55
N TRP A 71 5.91 8.11 12.71
CA TRP A 71 6.98 7.16 12.47
C TRP A 71 7.90 6.94 13.67
N SER A 72 8.02 7.91 14.58
CA SER A 72 8.76 7.70 15.83
C SER A 72 8.07 6.65 16.72
N ALA A 73 6.75 6.74 16.86
CA ALA A 73 5.99 5.73 17.58
C ALA A 73 6.04 4.35 16.88
N TYR A 74 6.04 4.32 15.53
CA TYR A 74 6.26 3.07 14.79
C TYR A 74 7.63 2.44 15.11
N GLU A 75 8.69 3.24 15.13
CA GLU A 75 10.05 2.81 15.46
C GLU A 75 10.15 2.31 16.90
N ASP A 76 9.53 3.01 17.87
CA ASP A 76 9.46 2.58 19.26
C ASP A 76 8.83 1.18 19.38
N ILE A 77 7.74 0.94 18.67
CA ILE A 77 7.06 -0.37 18.64
C ILE A 77 7.96 -1.42 17.99
N ALA A 78 8.60 -1.09 16.85
CA ALA A 78 9.50 -2.00 16.16
C ALA A 78 10.66 -2.43 17.06
N LYS A 79 11.30 -1.46 17.70
CA LYS A 79 12.38 -1.67 18.64
C LYS A 79 11.95 -2.48 19.86
N PHE A 80 10.81 -2.13 20.44
CA PHE A 80 10.28 -2.82 21.63
C PHE A 80 10.06 -4.32 21.38
N PHE A 81 9.39 -4.68 20.30
CA PHE A 81 9.17 -6.08 20.01
C PHE A 81 10.45 -6.83 19.64
N SER A 82 11.40 -6.19 18.94
CA SER A 82 12.64 -6.83 18.51
C SER A 82 13.69 -6.94 19.62
N GLU A 83 13.79 -5.95 20.50
CA GLU A 83 14.89 -5.86 21.46
C GLU A 83 14.50 -6.19 22.91
N ASP A 84 13.25 -5.87 23.30
CA ASP A 84 12.79 -6.07 24.67
C ASP A 84 11.94 -7.34 24.82
N VAL A 85 10.91 -7.50 23.99
CA VAL A 85 10.02 -8.67 24.04
C VAL A 85 10.73 -9.91 23.47
N LYS A 86 11.29 -9.84 22.29
CA LYS A 86 12.07 -10.87 21.57
C LYS A 86 11.36 -12.19 21.30
N THR A 87 10.59 -12.69 22.25
CA THR A 87 9.88 -13.96 22.14
C THR A 87 8.46 -13.86 22.67
N ILE A 88 7.53 -14.47 21.99
CA ILE A 88 6.15 -14.66 22.44
C ILE A 88 5.77 -16.13 22.21
N ASP A 89 5.27 -16.78 23.26
CA ASP A 89 4.85 -18.19 23.23
C ASP A 89 5.95 -19.13 22.66
N GLY A 90 7.22 -18.83 22.98
CA GLY A 90 8.39 -19.61 22.54
C GLY A 90 8.83 -19.33 21.10
N VAL A 91 8.20 -18.39 20.39
CA VAL A 91 8.55 -18.00 19.02
C VAL A 91 9.36 -16.69 19.05
N ASN A 92 10.51 -16.68 18.36
CA ASN A 92 11.27 -15.45 18.14
C ASN A 92 10.45 -14.50 17.27
N ILE A 93 10.33 -13.24 17.70
CA ILE A 93 9.51 -12.24 17.02
C ILE A 93 10.34 -11.04 16.58
N TYR A 94 9.83 -10.35 15.59
CA TYR A 94 10.43 -9.18 14.96
C TYR A 94 9.42 -8.03 14.98
N GLY A 95 9.91 -6.85 15.30
CA GLY A 95 9.06 -5.67 15.40
C GLY A 95 8.67 -5.03 14.07
N HIS A 96 9.32 -5.43 12.98
CA HIS A 96 9.11 -4.88 11.64
C HIS A 96 9.31 -5.95 10.58
N MET A 97 8.70 -5.78 9.43
CA MET A 97 8.98 -6.56 8.23
C MET A 97 8.87 -5.70 7.00
N ASP A 98 9.82 -5.87 6.10
CA ASP A 98 9.81 -5.32 4.76
C ASP A 98 10.71 -6.14 3.85
N TYR A 99 10.88 -5.73 2.59
CA TYR A 99 11.77 -6.37 1.63
C TYR A 99 12.75 -5.35 1.02
N GLY A 100 13.95 -5.80 0.64
CA GLY A 100 15.04 -4.92 0.24
C GLY A 100 15.88 -5.39 -0.93
N LYS A 101 15.53 -6.49 -1.58
CA LYS A 101 16.25 -7.01 -2.73
C LYS A 101 16.26 -5.99 -3.87
N ARG A 102 17.42 -5.81 -4.51
CA ARG A 102 17.55 -5.00 -5.71
C ARG A 102 16.80 -5.66 -6.88
N ALA A 103 15.51 -5.37 -6.98
CA ALA A 103 14.58 -5.88 -7.97
C ALA A 103 13.63 -4.75 -8.40
N PRO A 104 12.88 -4.88 -9.51
CA PRO A 104 11.97 -3.82 -9.98
C PRO A 104 10.93 -3.37 -8.96
N ASP A 105 10.44 -4.27 -8.13
CA ASP A 105 9.46 -4.03 -7.07
C ASP A 105 10.00 -3.18 -5.89
N LEU A 106 11.32 -3.05 -5.75
CA LEU A 106 11.92 -2.15 -4.77
C LEU A 106 11.53 -0.68 -5.01
N GLY A 107 11.35 -0.29 -6.26
CA GLY A 107 10.88 1.05 -6.61
C GLY A 107 9.53 1.38 -6.00
N TRP A 108 8.57 0.45 -6.02
CA TRP A 108 7.27 0.62 -5.38
C TRP A 108 7.42 0.83 -3.87
N ARG A 109 8.29 0.04 -3.26
CA ARG A 109 8.50 0.10 -1.81
C ARG A 109 9.14 1.41 -1.38
N MET A 110 10.11 1.90 -2.15
CA MET A 110 10.74 3.18 -1.89
C MET A 110 9.74 4.35 -1.98
N THR A 111 8.88 4.33 -3.01
CA THR A 111 7.83 5.34 -3.16
C THR A 111 6.84 5.31 -1.99
N ASP A 112 6.40 4.12 -1.58
CA ASP A 112 5.52 3.97 -0.45
C ASP A 112 6.16 4.47 0.86
N ALA A 113 7.41 4.11 1.12
CA ALA A 113 8.12 4.51 2.32
C ALA A 113 8.17 6.04 2.47
N TRP A 114 8.60 6.76 1.42
CA TRP A 114 8.71 8.21 1.53
C TRP A 114 7.36 8.94 1.49
N LEU A 115 6.36 8.41 0.77
CA LEU A 115 5.00 8.95 0.80
C LEU A 115 4.39 8.84 2.19
N SER A 116 4.56 7.70 2.85
CA SER A 116 4.10 7.52 4.23
C SER A 116 4.76 8.51 5.20
N MET A 117 6.01 8.89 4.95
CA MET A 117 6.77 9.82 5.80
C MET A 117 6.51 11.28 5.48
N ALA A 118 6.43 11.65 4.21
CA ALA A 118 6.34 13.04 3.76
C ALA A 118 4.99 13.38 3.15
N GLY A 119 4.36 12.43 2.48
CA GLY A 119 3.15 12.67 1.70
C GLY A 119 3.42 13.39 0.38
N ALA A 120 2.37 13.52 -0.44
CA ALA A 120 2.35 14.33 -1.66
C ALA A 120 0.97 14.97 -1.83
N GLY A 121 0.88 16.09 -2.50
CA GLY A 121 -0.38 16.78 -2.71
C GLY A 121 -0.20 18.16 -3.32
N SER A 122 -1.24 19.00 -3.28
CA SER A 122 -1.22 20.36 -3.80
C SER A 122 -0.15 21.25 -3.14
N LYS A 123 0.22 20.97 -1.90
CA LYS A 123 1.31 21.67 -1.19
C LYS A 123 2.69 21.21 -1.63
N GLY A 124 2.79 20.07 -2.31
CA GLY A 124 4.08 19.46 -2.65
C GLY A 124 4.78 18.84 -1.44
N LEU A 125 6.11 18.77 -1.52
CA LEU A 125 7.01 18.28 -0.48
C LEU A 125 7.72 19.46 0.21
N PRO A 126 8.71 19.23 1.10
CA PRO A 126 9.33 20.27 1.92
C PRO A 126 9.79 21.53 1.17
N ASN A 127 10.02 21.44 -0.12
CA ASN A 127 10.34 22.58 -0.98
C ASN A 127 9.11 23.37 -1.49
N GLY A 128 7.89 22.95 -1.15
CA GLY A 128 6.64 23.60 -1.54
C GLY A 128 6.27 23.45 -3.03
N VAL A 129 6.98 22.64 -3.80
CA VAL A 129 6.73 22.44 -5.23
C VAL A 129 5.83 21.24 -5.43
N PRO A 130 4.65 21.38 -6.08
CA PRO A 130 3.79 20.27 -6.42
C PRO A 130 4.52 19.28 -7.34
N VAL A 131 4.45 18.01 -6.97
CA VAL A 131 4.99 16.89 -7.72
C VAL A 131 3.95 15.78 -7.77
N ASP A 132 4.13 14.84 -8.68
CA ASP A 132 3.32 13.62 -8.67
C ASP A 132 3.65 12.74 -7.45
N GLU A 133 2.96 11.62 -7.33
CA GLU A 133 3.15 10.69 -6.21
C GLU A 133 4.49 9.93 -6.27
N TRP A 134 5.22 10.01 -7.39
CA TRP A 134 6.57 9.49 -7.55
C TRP A 134 7.66 10.50 -7.22
N GLY A 135 7.28 11.73 -6.86
CA GLY A 135 8.21 12.83 -6.63
C GLY A 135 8.74 13.47 -7.91
N ILE A 136 8.06 13.26 -9.04
CA ILE A 136 8.45 13.80 -10.34
C ILE A 136 7.62 15.06 -10.62
N ARG A 137 8.29 16.14 -11.00
CA ARG A 137 7.62 17.34 -11.49
C ARG A 137 7.21 17.14 -12.94
N MET A 138 5.94 17.36 -13.21
CA MET A 138 5.35 17.31 -14.55
C MET A 138 5.10 18.73 -15.08
N GLU A 139 5.11 18.91 -16.40
CA GLU A 139 4.60 20.14 -17.02
C GLU A 139 3.08 20.22 -16.79
N PRO A 140 2.55 21.39 -16.39
CA PRO A 140 1.12 21.53 -16.18
C PRO A 140 0.29 21.14 -17.42
N GLY A 141 -0.72 20.33 -17.23
CA GLY A 141 -1.62 19.88 -18.31
C GLY A 141 -1.00 18.90 -19.32
N SER A 142 0.17 18.34 -19.04
CA SER A 142 0.83 17.38 -19.92
C SER A 142 1.33 16.15 -19.16
N CYS A 143 1.77 15.12 -19.90
CA CYS A 143 2.46 13.94 -19.37
C CYS A 143 3.99 14.06 -19.52
N ASN A 144 4.53 15.24 -19.79
CA ASN A 144 5.96 15.45 -19.96
C ASN A 144 6.66 15.66 -18.61
N PRO A 145 7.66 14.84 -18.24
CA PRO A 145 8.38 15.03 -17.00
C PRO A 145 9.39 16.17 -17.12
N VAL A 146 9.35 17.11 -16.19
CA VAL A 146 10.37 18.16 -16.04
C VAL A 146 11.61 17.61 -15.36
N GLY A 147 11.45 16.86 -14.30
CA GLY A 147 12.54 16.21 -13.59
C GLY A 147 12.17 15.59 -12.26
N ALA A 148 12.99 14.66 -11.83
CA ALA A 148 12.78 13.90 -10.60
C ALA A 148 13.55 14.49 -9.40
N ASN A 149 14.75 15.01 -9.61
CA ASN A 149 15.57 15.56 -8.53
C ASN A 149 15.20 17.02 -8.18
N VAL A 150 15.63 17.46 -7.00
CA VAL A 150 15.32 18.79 -6.45
C VAL A 150 15.81 19.90 -7.37
N SER A 151 16.98 19.76 -8.00
CA SER A 151 17.52 20.79 -8.91
C SER A 151 16.68 21.00 -10.17
N ARG A 152 15.82 20.06 -10.49
CA ARG A 152 14.87 20.12 -11.61
C ARG A 152 13.41 20.23 -11.14
N GLY A 153 13.21 20.58 -9.87
CA GLY A 153 11.89 20.77 -9.28
C GLY A 153 11.15 19.51 -8.85
N GLY A 154 11.79 18.34 -8.89
CA GLY A 154 11.28 17.10 -8.32
C GLY A 154 11.62 16.96 -6.83
N ALA A 155 11.43 15.75 -6.27
CA ALA A 155 11.58 15.50 -4.83
C ALA A 155 12.34 14.21 -4.49
N THR A 156 12.77 13.42 -5.47
CA THR A 156 13.29 12.05 -5.25
C THR A 156 14.62 11.99 -4.47
N ASN A 157 15.37 13.10 -4.38
CA ASN A 157 16.57 13.26 -3.57
C ASN A 157 16.45 14.41 -2.56
N GLY A 158 15.22 14.83 -2.27
CA GLY A 158 14.94 15.83 -1.24
C GLY A 158 15.04 15.28 0.18
N PRO A 159 14.94 16.16 1.20
CA PRO A 159 15.10 15.77 2.61
C PRO A 159 14.17 14.64 3.03
N ALA A 160 12.92 14.64 2.60
CA ALA A 160 11.94 13.63 2.93
C ALA A 160 12.29 12.26 2.35
N ALA A 161 12.70 12.21 1.07
CA ALA A 161 13.10 10.98 0.41
C ALA A 161 14.37 10.38 1.05
N VAL A 162 15.37 11.21 1.33
CA VAL A 162 16.60 10.78 2.02
C VAL A 162 16.30 10.26 3.42
N TYR A 163 15.43 10.94 4.17
CA TYR A 163 15.01 10.49 5.50
C TYR A 163 14.30 9.14 5.41
N ALA A 164 13.34 8.99 4.50
CA ALA A 164 12.58 7.76 4.32
C ALA A 164 13.46 6.56 3.96
N ILE A 165 14.39 6.73 3.00
CA ILE A 165 15.33 5.68 2.59
C ILE A 165 16.22 5.25 3.75
N ARG A 166 16.75 6.22 4.50
CA ARG A 166 17.61 5.94 5.66
C ARG A 166 16.87 5.15 6.73
N LYS A 167 15.67 5.57 7.11
CA LYS A 167 14.86 4.89 8.11
C LYS A 167 14.42 3.51 7.66
N TRP A 168 14.04 3.37 6.40
CA TRP A 168 13.68 2.08 5.81
C TRP A 168 14.85 1.08 5.87
N ASP A 169 16.07 1.47 5.47
CA ASP A 169 17.26 0.60 5.54
C ASP A 169 17.61 0.25 6.99
N GLU A 170 17.57 1.22 7.90
CA GLU A 170 17.82 1.03 9.33
C GLU A 170 16.86 -0.01 9.95
N TRP A 171 15.56 0.16 9.75
CA TRP A 171 14.56 -0.75 10.33
C TRP A 171 14.60 -2.14 9.72
N LEU A 172 14.85 -2.23 8.43
CA LEU A 172 14.97 -3.51 7.74
C LEU A 172 16.14 -4.34 8.28
N ARG A 173 17.25 -3.69 8.65
CA ARG A 173 18.41 -4.35 9.24
C ARG A 173 18.27 -4.65 10.71
N ALA A 174 17.67 -3.74 11.47
CA ALA A 174 17.64 -3.82 12.92
C ALA A 174 16.44 -4.62 13.46
N TYR A 175 15.28 -4.53 12.80
CA TYR A 175 14.02 -4.99 13.39
C TYR A 175 13.27 -6.01 12.55
N ALA A 176 13.73 -6.33 11.34
CA ALA A 176 13.11 -7.33 10.48
C ALA A 176 13.73 -8.72 10.63
N PRO A 177 13.04 -9.79 10.21
CA PRO A 177 13.60 -11.14 10.19
C PRO A 177 14.91 -11.23 9.40
N PRO A 178 15.86 -12.09 9.81
CA PRO A 178 17.09 -12.32 9.06
C PRO A 178 16.81 -12.66 7.59
N GLY A 179 17.54 -12.02 6.69
CA GLY A 179 17.37 -12.20 5.25
C GLY A 179 16.32 -11.32 4.59
N ALA A 180 15.54 -10.55 5.34
CA ALA A 180 14.50 -9.65 4.77
C ALA A 180 15.08 -8.67 3.74
N ALA A 181 16.28 -8.13 3.98
CA ALA A 181 16.97 -7.24 3.03
C ALA A 181 17.33 -7.90 1.68
N ALA A 182 17.35 -9.24 1.60
CA ALA A 182 17.62 -9.99 0.37
C ALA A 182 16.33 -10.51 -0.30
N MET A 183 15.15 -10.27 0.27
CA MET A 183 13.86 -10.69 -0.27
C MET A 183 13.33 -9.67 -1.26
N ASP A 184 12.63 -10.14 -2.29
CA ASP A 184 11.74 -9.35 -3.12
C ASP A 184 10.29 -9.42 -2.56
N PHE A 185 9.36 -8.74 -3.23
CA PHE A 185 7.95 -8.73 -2.84
C PHE A 185 7.39 -10.14 -2.63
N TYR A 186 7.55 -11.02 -3.60
CA TYR A 186 6.99 -12.38 -3.54
C TYR A 186 7.64 -13.24 -2.46
N GLN A 187 8.93 -13.09 -2.24
CA GLN A 187 9.67 -13.79 -1.20
C GLN A 187 9.29 -13.30 0.21
N SER A 188 8.79 -12.07 0.34
CA SER A 188 8.33 -11.50 1.62
C SER A 188 6.91 -11.94 2.03
N LEU A 189 6.08 -12.39 1.08
CA LEU A 189 4.67 -12.75 1.33
C LEU A 189 4.48 -13.79 2.45
N PRO A 190 5.29 -14.84 2.60
CA PRO A 190 5.14 -15.79 3.70
C PRO A 190 5.22 -15.16 5.09
N SER A 191 5.86 -14.01 5.25
CA SER A 191 5.92 -13.29 6.53
C SER A 191 4.53 -12.85 7.05
N LEU A 192 3.57 -12.66 6.15
CA LEU A 192 2.20 -12.24 6.49
C LEU A 192 1.46 -13.31 7.30
N SER A 193 1.82 -14.58 7.13
CA SER A 193 1.19 -15.74 7.80
C SER A 193 2.13 -16.49 8.75
N SER A 194 3.42 -16.15 8.81
CA SER A 194 4.43 -16.83 9.63
C SER A 194 4.19 -16.70 11.14
N GLY A 195 3.47 -15.67 11.56
CA GLY A 195 3.15 -15.44 12.96
C GLY A 195 4.29 -14.90 13.82
N ASN A 196 5.38 -14.40 13.22
CA ASN A 196 6.57 -13.92 13.95
C ASN A 196 6.86 -12.42 13.77
N VAL A 197 5.96 -11.66 13.14
CA VAL A 197 6.09 -10.21 12.92
C VAL A 197 5.03 -9.46 13.71
N ALA A 198 5.41 -8.40 14.42
CA ALA A 198 4.50 -7.63 15.27
C ALA A 198 3.71 -6.58 14.50
N GLN A 199 4.34 -5.88 13.58
CA GLN A 199 3.74 -4.84 12.75
C GLN A 199 4.46 -4.68 11.42
N GLN A 200 3.76 -4.14 10.43
CA GLN A 200 4.34 -3.74 9.16
C GLN A 200 3.40 -2.81 8.39
N ILE A 201 3.93 -2.11 7.40
CA ILE A 201 3.14 -1.41 6.39
C ILE A 201 3.18 -2.24 5.13
N PHE A 202 2.01 -2.60 4.62
CA PHE A 202 1.94 -3.47 3.45
C PHE A 202 0.61 -3.34 2.71
N TRP A 203 0.58 -3.82 1.48
CA TRP A 203 -0.64 -3.78 0.66
C TRP A 203 -1.76 -4.64 1.25
N TYR A 204 -2.89 -4.04 1.41
CA TYR A 204 -4.06 -4.67 1.99
C TYR A 204 -4.52 -5.90 1.18
N THR A 205 -4.36 -5.90 -0.15
CA THR A 205 -4.65 -7.05 -1.01
C THR A 205 -3.83 -8.28 -0.67
N ALA A 206 -2.53 -8.11 -0.40
CA ALA A 206 -1.65 -9.22 -0.01
C ALA A 206 -2.06 -9.82 1.33
N PHE A 207 -2.35 -8.97 2.33
CA PHE A 207 -2.83 -9.43 3.63
C PHE A 207 -4.14 -10.20 3.54
N ARG A 208 -5.10 -9.67 2.77
CA ARG A 208 -6.40 -10.32 2.65
C ARG A 208 -6.29 -11.75 2.10
N ALA A 209 -5.47 -11.96 1.09
CA ALA A 209 -5.23 -13.30 0.54
C ALA A 209 -4.68 -14.26 1.61
N SER A 210 -3.78 -13.78 2.49
CA SER A 210 -3.21 -14.58 3.58
C SER A 210 -4.18 -14.82 4.74
N LEU A 211 -5.13 -13.90 4.99
CA LEU A 211 -6.07 -13.98 6.11
C LEU A 211 -7.29 -14.86 5.84
N VAL A 212 -7.67 -15.04 4.58
CA VAL A 212 -8.83 -15.88 4.20
C VAL A 212 -8.44 -17.27 3.70
N GLY A 213 -7.16 -17.54 3.54
CA GLY A 213 -6.64 -18.81 3.06
C GLY A 213 -6.82 -19.93 4.09
N LYS A 214 -7.21 -21.12 3.63
CA LYS A 214 -7.23 -22.35 4.44
C LYS A 214 -5.86 -23.03 4.53
N ASP A 215 -4.79 -22.24 4.61
CA ASP A 215 -3.43 -22.76 4.76
C ASP A 215 -3.26 -23.30 6.20
N PRO A 216 -2.99 -24.59 6.40
CA PRO A 216 -2.76 -25.16 7.72
C PRO A 216 -1.52 -24.58 8.41
N ASN A 217 -0.62 -23.94 7.68
CA ASN A 217 0.56 -23.27 8.22
C ASN A 217 0.29 -21.80 8.61
N ASN A 218 -0.93 -21.31 8.40
CA ASN A 218 -1.31 -19.95 8.77
C ASN A 218 -1.37 -19.80 10.28
N LYS A 219 -0.43 -19.05 10.85
CA LYS A 219 -0.30 -18.82 12.31
C LYS A 219 -0.89 -17.46 12.74
N VAL A 220 -1.65 -16.80 11.86
CA VAL A 220 -2.24 -15.48 12.12
C VAL A 220 -3.77 -15.49 12.09
N VAL A 221 -4.36 -16.66 12.32
CA VAL A 221 -5.79 -16.84 12.59
C VAL A 221 -5.97 -17.54 13.93
N ASP A 222 -7.03 -17.21 14.65
CA ASP A 222 -7.38 -17.88 15.90
C ASP A 222 -8.12 -19.22 15.66
N ALA A 223 -8.46 -19.92 16.74
CA ALA A 223 -9.16 -21.19 16.69
C ALA A 223 -10.55 -21.10 16.02
N ASN A 224 -11.14 -19.92 15.92
CA ASN A 224 -12.41 -19.65 15.26
C ASN A 224 -12.23 -19.21 13.80
N GLY A 225 -10.98 -19.18 13.29
CA GLY A 225 -10.66 -18.71 11.96
C GLY A 225 -10.64 -17.18 11.81
N MET A 226 -10.64 -16.44 12.92
CA MET A 226 -10.60 -14.98 12.89
C MET A 226 -9.16 -14.49 12.77
N PRO A 227 -8.89 -13.51 11.88
CA PRO A 227 -7.56 -12.94 11.73
C PRO A 227 -7.04 -12.32 13.03
N LEU A 228 -5.77 -12.55 13.36
CA LEU A 228 -5.07 -11.91 14.48
C LEU A 228 -4.52 -10.52 14.11
N TRP A 229 -4.35 -10.27 12.83
CA TRP A 229 -3.99 -8.95 12.32
C TRP A 229 -5.16 -7.97 12.35
N ARG A 230 -4.82 -6.71 12.63
CA ARG A 230 -5.73 -5.57 12.42
C ARG A 230 -5.01 -4.50 11.63
N MET A 231 -5.77 -3.62 11.00
CA MET A 231 -5.23 -2.52 10.20
C MET A 231 -5.58 -1.17 10.82
N GLY A 232 -4.74 -0.19 10.53
CA GLY A 232 -4.92 1.20 10.88
C GLY A 232 -4.36 2.12 9.80
N PRO A 233 -4.50 3.44 9.96
CA PRO A 233 -3.88 4.40 9.08
C PRO A 233 -2.35 4.31 9.18
N SER A 234 -1.66 4.60 8.08
CA SER A 234 -0.21 4.75 8.06
C SER A 234 0.22 5.89 8.99
N PRO A 235 1.39 5.75 9.69
CA PRO A 235 1.90 6.81 10.55
C PRO A 235 2.27 8.07 9.74
N LYS A 236 2.21 9.23 10.37
CA LYS A 236 2.65 10.50 9.78
C LYS A 236 4.16 10.66 9.94
N GLY A 237 4.84 11.07 8.90
CA GLY A 237 6.26 11.39 8.96
C GLY A 237 6.52 12.85 9.34
N PRO A 238 7.80 13.22 9.58
CA PRO A 238 8.17 14.56 10.03
C PRO A 238 7.97 15.65 8.97
N TYR A 239 7.81 15.27 7.70
CA TYR A 239 7.61 16.19 6.58
C TYR A 239 6.15 16.20 6.09
N TRP A 240 5.29 15.39 6.71
CA TRP A 240 3.88 15.33 6.34
C TRP A 240 3.13 16.53 6.89
N GLU A 241 2.32 17.17 6.05
CA GLU A 241 1.43 18.26 6.44
C GLU A 241 -0.03 17.95 6.09
N GLN A 242 -0.95 18.59 6.82
CA GLN A 242 -2.37 18.43 6.55
C GLN A 242 -2.71 18.77 5.09
N GLY A 243 -3.40 17.86 4.42
CA GLY A 243 -3.76 17.94 3.00
C GLY A 243 -2.81 17.18 2.05
N MET A 244 -1.71 16.63 2.55
CA MET A 244 -0.86 15.68 1.81
C MET A 244 -1.41 14.27 1.90
N LYS A 245 -1.03 13.42 0.93
CA LYS A 245 -1.31 11.97 0.98
C LYS A 245 -0.52 11.35 2.15
N LEU A 246 -1.17 10.46 2.88
CA LEU A 246 -0.56 9.79 4.03
C LEU A 246 0.17 8.49 3.66
N GLY A 247 -0.10 7.92 2.51
CA GLY A 247 0.50 6.66 2.09
C GLY A 247 0.30 6.39 0.61
N TYR A 248 0.95 5.34 0.16
CA TYR A 248 0.89 4.88 -1.21
C TYR A 248 -0.51 4.36 -1.55
N GLN A 249 -0.99 4.78 -2.69
CA GLN A 249 -2.21 4.27 -3.29
C GLN A 249 -2.05 4.30 -4.80
N ASP A 250 -2.30 3.19 -5.46
CA ASP A 250 -2.36 3.11 -6.91
C ASP A 250 -3.53 2.26 -7.39
N VAL A 251 -3.60 2.10 -8.70
CA VAL A 251 -4.65 1.34 -9.36
C VAL A 251 -4.02 0.46 -10.44
N GLY A 252 -4.15 -0.85 -10.30
CA GLY A 252 -3.89 -1.79 -11.37
C GLY A 252 -4.96 -1.65 -12.44
N SER A 253 -4.58 -1.49 -13.69
CA SER A 253 -5.48 -1.04 -14.74
C SER A 253 -5.22 -1.73 -16.06
N TRP A 254 -6.27 -1.79 -16.88
CA TRP A 254 -6.18 -2.21 -18.27
C TRP A 254 -5.78 -1.06 -19.16
N THR A 255 -4.71 -1.23 -19.94
CA THR A 255 -4.28 -0.29 -20.98
C THR A 255 -4.06 -1.01 -22.29
N LEU A 256 -4.16 -0.27 -23.41
CA LEU A 256 -4.01 -0.81 -24.75
C LEU A 256 -2.87 -0.09 -25.47
N PHE A 257 -1.94 -0.86 -26.02
CA PHE A 257 -0.85 -0.29 -26.80
C PHE A 257 -1.36 0.26 -28.13
N LYS A 258 -0.93 1.48 -28.46
CA LYS A 258 -1.27 2.13 -29.73
C LYS A 258 -0.79 1.34 -30.94
N SER A 259 0.32 0.61 -30.82
CA SER A 259 0.90 -0.23 -31.87
C SER A 259 0.15 -1.55 -32.13
N THR A 260 -0.78 -1.92 -31.25
CA THR A 260 -1.60 -3.13 -31.44
C THR A 260 -2.61 -2.89 -32.56
N ASP A 261 -2.85 -3.90 -33.39
CA ASP A 261 -3.87 -3.90 -34.43
C ASP A 261 -5.25 -3.49 -33.90
N VAL A 262 -6.02 -2.76 -34.73
CA VAL A 262 -7.32 -2.17 -34.34
C VAL A 262 -8.32 -3.21 -33.86
N GLU A 263 -8.43 -4.34 -34.57
CA GLU A 263 -9.42 -5.38 -34.24
C GLU A 263 -9.04 -6.08 -32.92
N ARG A 264 -7.75 -6.31 -32.68
CA ARG A 264 -7.25 -6.84 -31.38
C ARG A 264 -7.46 -5.83 -30.26
N ARG A 265 -7.28 -4.53 -30.52
CA ARG A 265 -7.57 -3.49 -29.51
C ARG A 265 -9.05 -3.45 -29.15
N LYS A 266 -9.95 -3.59 -30.13
CA LYS A 266 -11.39 -3.67 -29.87
C LYS A 266 -11.75 -4.89 -29.03
N ALA A 267 -11.21 -6.07 -29.37
CA ALA A 267 -11.42 -7.29 -28.60
C ALA A 267 -10.89 -7.16 -27.15
N ALA A 268 -9.68 -6.63 -26.98
CA ALA A 268 -9.09 -6.39 -25.67
C ALA A 268 -9.89 -5.36 -24.85
N TRP A 269 -10.44 -4.33 -25.50
CA TRP A 269 -11.30 -3.35 -24.85
C TRP A 269 -12.62 -3.95 -24.37
N LEU A 270 -13.24 -4.82 -25.17
CA LEU A 270 -14.44 -5.56 -24.74
C LEU A 270 -14.15 -6.46 -23.55
N TYR A 271 -13.01 -7.16 -23.57
CA TYR A 271 -12.58 -7.97 -22.45
C TYR A 271 -12.33 -7.13 -21.18
N ALA A 272 -11.64 -6.01 -21.30
CA ALA A 272 -11.39 -5.11 -20.17
C ALA A 272 -12.70 -4.62 -19.54
N GLN A 273 -13.67 -4.20 -20.36
CA GLN A 273 -15.00 -3.81 -19.86
C GLN A 273 -15.74 -4.95 -19.15
N PHE A 274 -15.65 -6.17 -19.68
CA PHE A 274 -16.19 -7.34 -19.00
C PHE A 274 -15.52 -7.57 -17.66
N ALA A 275 -14.18 -7.54 -17.63
CA ALA A 275 -13.38 -7.81 -16.44
C ALA A 275 -13.66 -6.83 -15.28
N VAL A 276 -14.07 -5.59 -15.60
CA VAL A 276 -14.40 -4.54 -14.61
C VAL A 276 -15.90 -4.25 -14.51
N SER A 277 -16.75 -5.07 -15.13
CA SER A 277 -18.21 -4.93 -14.99
C SER A 277 -18.65 -5.06 -13.52
N LYS A 278 -19.79 -4.46 -13.16
CA LYS A 278 -20.31 -4.49 -11.78
C LYS A 278 -20.42 -5.91 -11.23
N THR A 279 -20.92 -6.85 -12.04
CA THR A 279 -21.06 -8.25 -11.64
C THR A 279 -19.72 -8.94 -11.40
N VAL A 280 -18.76 -8.76 -12.32
CA VAL A 280 -17.43 -9.37 -12.19
C VAL A 280 -16.66 -8.73 -11.04
N SER A 281 -16.72 -7.41 -10.87
CA SER A 281 -16.11 -6.71 -9.73
C SER A 281 -16.65 -7.20 -8.39
N LEU A 282 -17.95 -7.49 -8.29
CA LEU A 282 -18.55 -8.08 -7.09
C LEU A 282 -17.98 -9.47 -6.82
N LYS A 283 -17.91 -10.35 -7.83
CA LYS A 283 -17.32 -11.69 -7.70
C LYS A 283 -15.85 -11.67 -7.32
N LYS A 284 -15.08 -10.74 -7.91
CA LYS A 284 -13.68 -10.53 -7.53
C LYS A 284 -13.55 -10.13 -6.05
N ALA A 285 -14.43 -9.25 -5.58
CA ALA A 285 -14.44 -8.83 -4.18
C ALA A 285 -14.75 -10.00 -3.22
N ASP A 286 -15.64 -10.92 -3.60
CA ASP A 286 -15.96 -12.13 -2.81
C ASP A 286 -14.73 -13.02 -2.58
N VAL A 287 -13.82 -13.09 -3.55
CA VAL A 287 -12.58 -13.89 -3.43
C VAL A 287 -11.38 -13.08 -2.92
N GLY A 288 -11.60 -11.86 -2.47
CA GLY A 288 -10.56 -11.07 -1.78
C GLY A 288 -9.84 -10.04 -2.62
N ILE A 289 -10.22 -9.83 -3.88
CA ILE A 289 -9.65 -8.76 -4.71
C ILE A 289 -10.25 -7.41 -4.29
N THR A 290 -9.47 -6.35 -4.41
CA THR A 290 -9.86 -5.01 -3.96
C THR A 290 -10.97 -4.41 -4.79
N PHE A 291 -11.73 -3.55 -4.13
CA PHE A 291 -12.87 -2.85 -4.73
C PHE A 291 -12.39 -1.77 -5.70
N VAL A 292 -12.97 -1.75 -6.89
CA VAL A 292 -12.79 -0.66 -7.86
C VAL A 292 -14.08 0.08 -8.16
N ARG A 293 -15.20 -0.33 -7.54
CA ARG A 293 -16.51 0.28 -7.75
C ARG A 293 -17.21 0.62 -6.46
N LYS A 294 -17.81 1.81 -6.41
CA LYS A 294 -18.66 2.27 -5.30
C LYS A 294 -19.84 1.32 -5.08
N SER A 295 -20.47 0.86 -6.16
CA SER A 295 -21.57 -0.10 -6.09
C SER A 295 -21.18 -1.44 -5.46
N THR A 296 -19.92 -1.87 -5.58
CA THR A 296 -19.43 -3.09 -4.91
C THR A 296 -19.30 -2.87 -3.41
N ILE A 297 -18.69 -1.75 -2.98
CA ILE A 297 -18.57 -1.42 -1.54
C ILE A 297 -19.95 -1.31 -0.88
N ASN A 298 -20.89 -0.66 -1.55
CA ASN A 298 -22.23 -0.43 -1.03
C ASN A 298 -23.17 -1.63 -1.22
N HIS A 299 -22.68 -2.74 -1.76
CA HIS A 299 -23.51 -3.93 -1.96
C HIS A 299 -23.87 -4.56 -0.61
N LYS A 300 -25.12 -5.01 -0.47
CA LYS A 300 -25.66 -5.63 0.75
C LYS A 300 -24.83 -6.80 1.30
N HIS A 301 -24.00 -7.41 0.48
CA HIS A 301 -23.09 -8.48 0.86
C HIS A 301 -21.95 -8.00 1.77
N PHE A 302 -21.54 -6.73 1.64
CA PHE A 302 -20.43 -6.13 2.39
C PHE A 302 -20.86 -5.10 3.44
N THR A 303 -22.15 -4.71 3.45
CA THR A 303 -22.68 -3.68 4.35
C THR A 303 -23.51 -4.24 5.51
N LYS A 304 -23.52 -5.56 5.71
CA LYS A 304 -24.20 -6.21 6.82
C LYS A 304 -23.33 -6.35 8.05
#